data_af5b28934f77ef32ada61a59b4546549
#
_entry.id   af5b28934f77ef32ada61a59b4546549
#
_cell.length_a   1.000
_cell.length_b   1.000
_cell.length_c   1.000
_cell.angle_alpha   90.00
_cell.angle_beta   90.00
_cell.angle_gamma   90.00
#
_symmetry.space_group_name_H-M   'P 1'
#
loop_
_entity.id
_entity.type
_entity.pdbx_description
1 polymer ?
#
loop_
_entity_poly.entity_id
_entity_poly.type
_entity_poly.pdbx_seq_one_letter_code
_entity_poly.pdbx_strand_id
1 'polypeptide(L)'
;MKKLLCFCVLFLVSIHIPNAYSAERVVEMLNKREDGQKMVYSQDIVNIDINDTVKWMPTSKGHNVHFVSVPGSLEIPKKSKVNKEYSYTFNQPGIYLYQCTPHRSMGMIGLVIVGEDTSNINEIASSKVVGMSKKKLAKLIESIDY
;
A
#
# COMPACT_ATOMS: atom_id res chain seq x y z
N MET A 1 -56.63 39.65 23.45
CA MET A 1 -56.06 38.30 23.40
C MET A 1 -55.16 38.24 22.17
N LYS A 2 -53.81 38.39 22.34
CA LYS A 2 -52.85 38.34 21.23
C LYS A 2 -52.34 36.91 21.08
N LYS A 3 -52.63 36.27 19.93
CA LYS A 3 -52.11 34.93 19.60
C LYS A 3 -50.65 35.10 19.08
N LEU A 4 -49.71 34.58 19.86
CA LEU A 4 -48.30 34.49 19.48
C LEU A 4 -48.12 33.28 18.56
N LEU A 5 -47.82 33.51 17.29
CA LEU A 5 -47.53 32.48 16.30
C LEU A 5 -46.03 32.15 16.41
N CYS A 6 -45.73 30.99 16.96
CA CYS A 6 -44.33 30.50 17.06
C CYS A 6 -43.94 29.87 15.70
N PHE A 7 -43.09 30.56 14.94
CA PHE A 7 -42.56 30.06 13.65
C PHE A 7 -41.31 29.20 13.95
N CYS A 8 -41.48 27.86 13.98
CA CYS A 8 -40.36 26.93 14.01
C CYS A 8 -39.69 26.88 12.65
N VAL A 9 -38.58 27.54 12.48
CA VAL A 9 -37.70 27.38 11.31
C VAL A 9 -36.94 26.09 11.44
N LEU A 10 -37.31 25.04 10.70
CA LEU A 10 -36.50 23.83 10.56
C LEU A 10 -35.25 24.14 9.73
N PHE A 11 -34.09 24.15 10.37
CA PHE A 11 -32.81 24.23 9.69
C PHE A 11 -32.46 22.84 9.13
N LEU A 12 -32.67 22.62 7.85
CA LEU A 12 -32.20 21.41 7.14
C LEU A 12 -30.67 21.49 6.99
N VAL A 13 -29.96 20.80 7.86
CA VAL A 13 -28.52 20.60 7.72
C VAL A 13 -28.29 19.56 6.62
N SER A 14 -27.86 20.02 5.44
CA SER A 14 -27.41 19.14 4.36
C SER A 14 -26.09 18.46 4.79
N ILE A 15 -26.17 17.21 5.17
CA ILE A 15 -24.98 16.37 5.42
C ILE A 15 -24.41 16.01 4.04
N HIS A 16 -23.34 16.71 3.63
CA HIS A 16 -22.53 16.30 2.49
C HIS A 16 -21.67 15.11 2.92
N ILE A 17 -22.06 13.90 2.53
CA ILE A 17 -21.22 12.71 2.66
C ILE A 17 -20.22 12.79 1.51
N PRO A 18 -18.90 12.95 1.76
CA PRO A 18 -17.91 12.90 0.70
C PRO A 18 -17.95 11.49 0.09
N ASN A 19 -18.18 11.40 -1.22
CA ASN A 19 -17.97 10.17 -1.97
C ASN A 19 -16.48 9.82 -1.88
N ALA A 20 -16.12 8.81 -1.13
CA ALA A 20 -14.79 8.23 -1.14
C ALA A 20 -14.59 7.55 -2.50
N TYR A 21 -13.92 8.23 -3.43
CA TYR A 21 -13.44 7.62 -4.67
C TYR A 21 -12.21 6.78 -4.33
N SER A 22 -12.27 5.48 -4.64
CA SER A 22 -11.10 4.61 -4.64
C SER A 22 -10.08 5.12 -5.66
N ALA A 23 -8.86 5.40 -5.22
CA ALA A 23 -7.78 5.83 -6.08
C ALA A 23 -6.98 4.63 -6.60
N GLU A 24 -6.39 4.77 -7.81
CA GLU A 24 -5.40 3.81 -8.32
C GLU A 24 -4.01 4.44 -8.24
N ARG A 25 -3.06 3.71 -7.61
CA ARG A 25 -1.64 4.05 -7.56
C ARG A 25 -0.86 3.09 -8.43
N VAL A 26 -0.03 3.65 -9.34
CA VAL A 26 0.81 2.84 -10.21
C VAL A 26 2.22 2.72 -9.64
N VAL A 27 2.71 1.49 -9.57
CA VAL A 27 4.10 1.15 -9.20
C VAL A 27 4.74 0.41 -10.36
N GLU A 28 5.84 0.92 -10.87
CA GLU A 28 6.59 0.27 -11.93
C GLU A 28 7.59 -0.75 -11.39
N MET A 29 7.77 -1.84 -12.11
CA MET A 29 8.78 -2.86 -11.84
C MET A 29 9.98 -2.60 -12.77
N LEU A 30 11.15 -2.21 -12.21
CA LEU A 30 12.26 -1.64 -12.93
C LEU A 30 13.57 -2.43 -12.75
N ASN A 31 14.32 -2.57 -13.84
CA ASN A 31 15.71 -3.04 -13.76
C ASN A 31 16.64 -2.00 -13.13
N LYS A 32 16.33 -0.71 -13.34
CA LYS A 32 17.08 0.42 -12.78
C LYS A 32 16.17 1.63 -12.63
N ARG A 33 16.26 2.28 -11.47
CA ARG A 33 15.59 3.55 -11.16
C ARG A 33 16.57 4.71 -11.39
N GLU A 34 16.07 5.94 -11.51
CA GLU A 34 16.85 7.14 -11.77
C GLU A 34 17.93 7.42 -10.70
N ASP A 35 17.68 7.05 -9.44
CA ASP A 35 18.65 7.13 -8.33
C ASP A 35 19.80 6.11 -8.43
N GLY A 36 19.84 5.32 -9.51
CA GLY A 36 20.86 4.31 -9.77
C GLY A 36 20.61 2.95 -9.15
N GLN A 37 19.59 2.80 -8.30
CA GLN A 37 19.25 1.50 -7.71
C GLN A 37 18.77 0.52 -8.78
N LYS A 38 19.19 -0.74 -8.64
CA LYS A 38 18.88 -1.82 -9.59
C LYS A 38 17.92 -2.83 -8.98
N MET A 39 17.11 -3.46 -9.84
CA MET A 39 16.08 -4.45 -9.45
C MET A 39 15.21 -3.87 -8.34
N VAL A 40 14.37 -2.90 -8.71
CA VAL A 40 13.59 -2.09 -7.76
C VAL A 40 12.16 -1.88 -8.25
N TYR A 41 11.27 -1.55 -7.34
CA TYR A 41 10.00 -0.91 -7.64
C TYR A 41 10.23 0.61 -7.76
N SER A 42 9.40 1.31 -8.53
CA SER A 42 9.51 2.77 -8.70
C SER A 42 9.37 3.53 -7.38
N GLN A 43 8.61 2.96 -6.44
CA GLN A 43 8.41 3.47 -5.09
C GLN A 43 8.72 2.37 -4.08
N ASP A 44 9.46 2.71 -3.03
CA ASP A 44 9.81 1.77 -1.97
C ASP A 44 8.68 1.67 -0.93
N ILE A 45 7.95 2.77 -0.69
CA ILE A 45 6.76 2.85 0.18
C ILE A 45 5.65 3.55 -0.60
N VAL A 46 4.45 2.99 -0.55
CA VAL A 46 3.22 3.54 -1.15
C VAL A 46 2.20 3.73 -0.04
N ASN A 47 1.79 4.99 0.21
CA ASN A 47 0.72 5.31 1.15
C ASN A 47 -0.60 5.44 0.39
N ILE A 48 -1.64 4.76 0.87
CA ILE A 48 -2.96 4.72 0.26
C ILE A 48 -4.07 4.70 1.33
N ASP A 49 -5.27 5.05 0.90
CA ASP A 49 -6.46 4.90 1.72
C ASP A 49 -7.07 3.49 1.60
N ILE A 50 -7.97 3.16 2.55
CA ILE A 50 -8.73 1.91 2.50
C ILE A 50 -9.61 1.92 1.24
N ASN A 51 -9.66 0.77 0.55
CA ASN A 51 -10.29 0.53 -0.75
C ASN A 51 -9.56 1.10 -1.97
N ASP A 52 -8.39 1.72 -1.81
CA ASP A 52 -7.54 2.05 -2.94
C ASP A 52 -6.92 0.80 -3.58
N THR A 53 -6.50 0.96 -4.82
CA THR A 53 -5.87 -0.09 -5.62
C THR A 53 -4.43 0.29 -5.94
N VAL A 54 -3.49 -0.63 -5.75
CA VAL A 54 -2.15 -0.52 -6.32
C VAL A 54 -2.05 -1.41 -7.53
N LYS A 55 -1.55 -0.84 -8.63
CA LYS A 55 -1.30 -1.51 -9.90
C LYS A 55 0.20 -1.56 -10.16
N TRP A 56 0.76 -2.76 -10.20
CA TRP A 56 2.17 -2.97 -10.55
C TRP A 56 2.32 -3.25 -12.04
N MET A 57 3.12 -2.40 -12.72
CA MET A 57 3.36 -2.45 -14.17
C MET A 57 4.75 -3.04 -14.47
N PRO A 58 4.87 -4.08 -15.31
CA PRO A 58 6.15 -4.66 -15.69
C PRO A 58 6.87 -3.81 -16.75
N THR A 59 7.29 -2.60 -16.38
CA THR A 59 8.03 -1.67 -17.28
C THR A 59 9.34 -2.28 -17.73
N SER A 60 10.01 -3.04 -16.87
CA SER A 60 11.13 -3.91 -17.26
C SER A 60 10.74 -5.39 -17.13
N LYS A 61 11.40 -6.26 -17.91
CA LYS A 61 11.18 -7.71 -17.87
C LYS A 61 11.86 -8.37 -16.66
N GLY A 62 11.34 -9.53 -16.25
CA GLY A 62 11.94 -10.37 -15.21
C GLY A 62 11.35 -10.16 -13.82
N HIS A 63 10.29 -9.38 -13.67
CA HIS A 63 9.72 -9.00 -12.39
C HIS A 63 8.31 -9.54 -12.14
N ASN A 64 7.97 -9.64 -10.86
CA ASN A 64 6.65 -9.97 -10.36
C ASN A 64 6.38 -9.36 -9.00
N VAL A 65 5.17 -9.54 -8.48
CA VAL A 65 4.74 -9.15 -7.13
C VAL A 65 4.39 -10.41 -6.32
N HIS A 66 4.95 -10.51 -5.13
CA HIS A 66 4.69 -11.58 -4.18
C HIS A 66 4.60 -11.00 -2.76
N PHE A 67 3.43 -10.98 -2.16
CA PHE A 67 3.27 -10.56 -0.78
C PHE A 67 3.96 -11.54 0.17
N VAL A 68 4.69 -11.00 1.15
CA VAL A 68 5.47 -11.76 2.14
C VAL A 68 4.79 -11.71 3.50
N SER A 69 4.21 -10.56 3.83
CA SER A 69 3.49 -10.32 5.07
C SER A 69 2.34 -9.35 4.82
N VAL A 70 1.22 -9.58 5.47
CA VAL A 70 -0.03 -8.81 5.36
C VAL A 70 -0.60 -8.61 6.77
N PRO A 71 -1.46 -7.60 7.01
CA PRO A 71 -2.00 -7.34 8.34
C PRO A 71 -2.87 -8.47 8.89
N GLY A 72 -2.70 -8.77 10.17
CA GLY A 72 -3.58 -9.66 10.93
C GLY A 72 -3.70 -11.07 10.37
N SER A 73 -4.93 -11.56 10.23
CA SER A 73 -5.24 -12.90 9.74
C SER A 73 -5.60 -12.94 8.25
N LEU A 74 -5.28 -11.88 7.48
CA LEU A 74 -5.50 -11.91 6.03
C LEU A 74 -4.74 -13.07 5.39
N GLU A 75 -5.40 -13.73 4.43
CA GLU A 75 -4.72 -14.68 3.56
C GLU A 75 -3.77 -13.93 2.63
N ILE A 76 -2.52 -14.43 2.51
CA ILE A 76 -1.54 -13.84 1.60
C ILE A 76 -2.03 -13.96 0.16
N PRO A 77 -2.20 -12.85 -0.56
CA PRO A 77 -2.69 -12.88 -1.93
C PRO A 77 -1.79 -13.71 -2.85
N LYS A 78 -2.40 -14.37 -3.83
CA LYS A 78 -1.66 -15.16 -4.82
C LYS A 78 -0.66 -14.27 -5.55
N LYS A 79 0.60 -14.73 -5.61
CA LYS A 79 1.68 -14.00 -6.33
C LYS A 79 1.36 -13.84 -7.82
N SER A 80 1.76 -12.72 -8.40
CA SER A 80 1.62 -12.48 -9.83
C SER A 80 2.55 -13.38 -10.66
N LYS A 81 2.19 -13.58 -11.93
CA LYS A 81 3.11 -14.16 -12.91
C LYS A 81 4.21 -13.14 -13.27
N VAL A 82 5.40 -13.65 -13.62
CA VAL A 82 6.50 -12.80 -14.11
C VAL A 82 6.09 -12.11 -15.42
N ASN A 83 6.47 -10.85 -15.58
CA ASN A 83 6.17 -10.01 -16.75
C ASN A 83 4.68 -9.73 -16.98
N LYS A 84 3.86 -9.86 -15.96
CA LYS A 84 2.45 -9.51 -16.02
C LYS A 84 2.15 -8.36 -15.08
N GLU A 85 1.25 -7.46 -15.49
CA GLU A 85 0.68 -6.52 -14.56
C GLU A 85 -0.08 -7.24 -13.46
N TYR A 86 -0.18 -6.57 -12.32
CA TYR A 86 -0.88 -7.09 -11.15
C TYR A 86 -1.56 -5.93 -10.44
N SER A 87 -2.82 -6.10 -10.11
CA SER A 87 -3.57 -5.12 -9.32
C SER A 87 -4.11 -5.78 -8.07
N TYR A 88 -4.09 -5.04 -6.96
CA TYR A 88 -4.68 -5.47 -5.70
C TYR A 88 -5.36 -4.29 -5.02
N THR A 89 -6.63 -4.49 -4.61
CA THR A 89 -7.40 -3.51 -3.86
C THR A 89 -7.28 -3.80 -2.37
N PHE A 90 -6.90 -2.78 -1.60
CA PHE A 90 -6.58 -2.90 -0.19
C PHE A 90 -7.78 -2.48 0.66
N ASN A 91 -8.48 -3.43 1.24
CA ASN A 91 -9.68 -3.20 2.04
C ASN A 91 -9.45 -3.32 3.56
N GLN A 92 -8.24 -3.63 3.98
CA GLN A 92 -7.87 -3.70 5.39
C GLN A 92 -6.68 -2.79 5.68
N PRO A 93 -6.72 -1.95 6.74
CA PRO A 93 -5.61 -1.09 7.12
C PRO A 93 -4.41 -1.89 7.62
N GLY A 94 -3.23 -1.28 7.55
CA GLY A 94 -1.96 -1.86 7.99
C GLY A 94 -0.89 -1.84 6.93
N ILE A 95 0.29 -2.39 7.26
CA ILE A 95 1.45 -2.47 6.37
C ILE A 95 1.46 -3.83 5.67
N TYR A 96 1.65 -3.80 4.35
CA TYR A 96 1.82 -4.96 3.48
C TYR A 96 3.24 -4.97 2.93
N LEU A 97 4.00 -6.04 3.18
CA LEU A 97 5.32 -6.24 2.62
C LEU A 97 5.23 -7.13 1.37
N TYR A 98 5.80 -6.65 0.27
CA TYR A 98 5.89 -7.44 -0.98
C TYR A 98 7.31 -7.46 -1.54
N GLN A 99 7.60 -8.44 -2.39
CA GLN A 99 8.89 -8.64 -3.01
C GLN A 99 8.76 -9.10 -4.47
N CYS A 100 9.82 -8.94 -5.24
CA CYS A 100 10.00 -9.61 -6.51
C CYS A 100 10.66 -10.97 -6.29
N THR A 101 10.00 -12.08 -6.62
CA THR A 101 10.52 -13.43 -6.35
C THR A 101 11.89 -13.69 -6.99
N PRO A 102 12.15 -13.34 -8.28
CA PRO A 102 13.48 -13.50 -8.88
C PRO A 102 14.58 -12.67 -8.22
N HIS A 103 14.26 -11.47 -7.71
CA HIS A 103 15.23 -10.49 -7.23
C HIS A 103 15.16 -10.23 -5.70
N ARG A 104 14.53 -11.15 -4.94
CA ARG A 104 14.33 -11.02 -3.49
C ARG A 104 15.62 -10.88 -2.70
N SER A 105 16.72 -11.51 -3.15
CA SER A 105 18.03 -11.37 -2.50
C SER A 105 18.78 -10.08 -2.86
N MET A 106 18.35 -9.40 -3.92
CA MET A 106 18.94 -8.16 -4.43
C MET A 106 18.33 -6.89 -3.82
N GLY A 107 17.33 -7.02 -2.95
CA GLY A 107 16.67 -5.88 -2.31
C GLY A 107 15.41 -5.39 -3.03
N MET A 108 14.85 -6.17 -3.98
CA MET A 108 13.62 -5.79 -4.65
C MET A 108 12.39 -6.11 -3.79
N ILE A 109 12.15 -5.25 -2.82
CA ILE A 109 11.02 -5.27 -1.89
C ILE A 109 10.37 -3.88 -1.84
N GLY A 110 9.13 -3.82 -1.39
CA GLY A 110 8.39 -2.59 -1.13
C GLY A 110 7.32 -2.77 -0.06
N LEU A 111 6.83 -1.65 0.45
CA LEU A 111 5.74 -1.60 1.42
C LEU A 111 4.54 -0.85 0.82
N VAL A 112 3.34 -1.31 1.16
CA VAL A 112 2.11 -0.52 1.04
C VAL A 112 1.60 -0.27 2.45
N ILE A 113 1.34 0.99 2.79
CA ILE A 113 0.74 1.41 4.07
C ILE A 113 -0.68 1.88 3.77
N VAL A 114 -1.65 1.23 4.37
CA VAL A 114 -3.07 1.44 4.13
C VAL A 114 -3.71 2.12 5.33
N GLY A 115 -4.37 3.27 5.10
CA GLY A 115 -5.10 4.00 6.14
C GLY A 115 -4.20 4.55 7.25
N GLU A 116 -2.94 4.86 6.93
CA GLU A 116 -1.94 5.35 7.91
C GLU A 116 -1.72 4.39 9.11
N ASP A 117 -2.18 3.15 9.01
CA ASP A 117 -2.05 2.16 10.09
C ASP A 117 -0.71 1.45 10.04
N THR A 118 0.08 1.61 11.09
CA THR A 118 1.39 0.97 11.28
C THR A 118 1.39 -0.05 12.42
N SER A 119 0.22 -0.44 12.92
CA SER A 119 0.08 -1.31 14.11
C SER A 119 0.78 -2.66 13.98
N ASN A 120 0.92 -3.20 12.76
CA ASN A 120 1.59 -4.47 12.48
C ASN A 120 3.09 -4.34 12.13
N ILE A 121 3.73 -3.19 12.41
CA ILE A 121 5.12 -2.93 12.02
C ILE A 121 6.10 -3.96 12.60
N ASN A 122 5.87 -4.47 13.81
CA ASN A 122 6.72 -5.49 14.43
C ASN A 122 6.65 -6.84 13.70
N GLU A 123 5.47 -7.18 13.13
CA GLU A 123 5.29 -8.37 12.29
C GLU A 123 6.05 -8.21 10.97
N ILE A 124 5.96 -7.01 10.36
CA ILE A 124 6.73 -6.67 9.17
C ILE A 124 8.24 -6.75 9.43
N ALA A 125 8.72 -6.19 10.56
CA ALA A 125 10.13 -6.22 10.95
C ALA A 125 10.66 -7.64 11.13
N SER A 126 9.84 -8.56 11.62
CA SER A 126 10.18 -9.98 11.84
C SER A 126 10.04 -10.85 10.58
N SER A 127 9.60 -10.30 9.47
CA SER A 127 9.38 -11.03 8.23
C SER A 127 10.65 -11.66 7.66
N LYS A 128 10.53 -12.89 7.16
CA LYS A 128 11.67 -13.67 6.63
C LYS A 128 12.03 -13.21 5.20
N VAL A 129 12.79 -12.11 5.10
CA VAL A 129 13.40 -11.67 3.85
C VAL A 129 14.87 -12.11 3.77
N VAL A 130 15.45 -12.14 2.57
CA VAL A 130 16.80 -12.69 2.32
C VAL A 130 17.75 -11.69 1.66
N GLY A 131 19.05 -11.88 1.84
CA GLY A 131 20.07 -11.08 1.17
C GLY A 131 20.00 -9.60 1.51
N MET A 132 20.11 -8.74 0.50
CA MET A 132 20.06 -7.28 0.63
C MET A 132 18.67 -6.76 1.09
N SER A 133 17.62 -7.56 0.90
CA SER A 133 16.28 -7.20 1.39
C SER A 133 16.22 -7.04 2.91
N LYS A 134 17.05 -7.73 3.68
CA LYS A 134 17.13 -7.55 5.14
C LYS A 134 17.51 -6.13 5.52
N LYS A 135 18.60 -5.63 4.91
CA LYS A 135 19.07 -4.26 5.15
C LYS A 135 18.08 -3.21 4.63
N LYS A 136 17.48 -3.47 3.46
CA LYS A 136 16.49 -2.56 2.89
C LYS A 136 15.23 -2.50 3.76
N LEU A 137 14.72 -3.64 4.22
CA LEU A 137 13.53 -3.68 5.09
C LEU A 137 13.75 -2.87 6.38
N ALA A 138 14.92 -3.05 7.05
CA ALA A 138 15.24 -2.27 8.24
C ALA A 138 15.20 -0.75 7.96
N LYS A 139 15.80 -0.31 6.84
CA LYS A 139 15.76 1.11 6.44
C LYS A 139 14.35 1.63 6.14
N LEU A 140 13.51 0.80 5.50
CA LEU A 140 12.13 1.19 5.21
C LEU A 140 11.34 1.37 6.49
N ILE A 141 11.50 0.47 7.46
CA ILE A 141 10.85 0.56 8.77
C ILE A 141 11.32 1.81 9.52
N GLU A 142 12.63 2.09 9.55
CA GLU A 142 13.19 3.30 10.17
C GLU A 142 12.67 4.61 9.54
N SER A 143 12.26 4.57 8.26
CA SER A 143 11.73 5.74 7.55
C SER A 143 10.22 5.95 7.69
N ILE A 144 9.52 5.03 8.36
CA ILE A 144 8.10 5.21 8.70
C ILE A 144 8.03 6.06 9.95
N ASP A 145 7.53 7.29 9.79
CA ASP A 145 7.25 8.16 10.95
C ASP A 145 6.11 7.57 11.79
N TYR A 146 6.36 7.48 13.11
CA TYR A 146 5.38 7.00 14.10
C TYR A 146 4.56 8.15 14.67
#